data_b16396ad3a70f8fed6f7f24435f9e271
#
_entry.id   b16396ad3a70f8fed6f7f24435f9e271
#
_cell.length_a   1.000
_cell.length_b   1.000
_cell.length_c   1.000
_cell.angle_alpha   90.00
_cell.angle_beta   90.00
_cell.angle_gamma   90.00
#
_symmetry.space_group_name_H-M   'P 1'
#
loop_
_entity.id
_entity.type
_entity.pdbx_description
1 polymer ?
#
loop_
_entity_poly.entity_id
_entity_poly.type
_entity_poly.pdbx_seq_one_letter_code
_entity_poly.pdbx_strand_id
1 'polypeptide(L)'
;MHLIEKHAVAIRWLTIGLGLCFAVMYANHQILTGDQTQMLEKGYLGAYHQTWATFGNAASAVGNVPGSLSAFVIGGPLLIWDSPWAPMLFLIFLRLCSFLLLDAVIQKIFSPPVRMLFAIIYWLNPWLLYDSLLYNPSYLCFFAALHLWSAFKLREHASFIYSFLHILAIGGAMQFHYSWPILAVISCYLLYRRMARPSWSGVAVASVVILASLIPYCLEYINNDSLSRESDRYFGYGAVHVYPVLKAIFYWLRYGSTLFSNRLITDVSFDWITSISWLKMIFQYCWQALLFIIGTITVVLSVNVNMRAWKTIKPAIKRGSPIADNKQWMLLYAGAAVLAIVINAMLSPITFSYWHLILTFPFALFPLLVAAEAWQEELPNRFIKGMGVITVFFIAVNLVAAHDSDKYSYKVDYVEQVTHYLNEKGLQREQ
;
A
#
# COMPACT_ATOMS: atom_id res chain seq x y z
N MET A 1 -26.61 -16.11 8.83
CA MET A 1 -26.04 -15.06 9.69
C MET A 1 -25.48 -15.65 10.98
N HIS A 2 -26.25 -16.31 11.81
CA HIS A 2 -25.79 -16.92 13.10
C HIS A 2 -24.54 -17.83 12.99
N LEU A 3 -24.37 -18.59 11.91
CA LEU A 3 -23.19 -19.44 11.68
C LEU A 3 -21.92 -18.60 11.40
N ILE A 4 -22.04 -17.49 10.64
CA ILE A 4 -20.92 -16.60 10.36
C ILE A 4 -20.52 -15.81 11.60
N GLU A 5 -21.49 -15.34 12.39
CA GLU A 5 -21.21 -14.66 13.66
C GLU A 5 -20.53 -15.59 14.65
N LYS A 6 -21.03 -16.84 14.75
CA LYS A 6 -20.47 -17.87 15.63
C LYS A 6 -19.02 -18.24 15.25
N HIS A 7 -18.68 -18.20 13.97
CA HIS A 7 -17.36 -18.60 13.46
C HIS A 7 -16.53 -17.43 12.93
N ALA A 8 -16.98 -16.18 13.10
CA ALA A 8 -16.35 -14.99 12.55
C ALA A 8 -14.84 -14.88 12.88
N VAL A 9 -14.48 -15.23 14.11
CA VAL A 9 -13.09 -15.22 14.59
C VAL A 9 -12.25 -16.26 13.83
N ALA A 10 -12.76 -17.50 13.72
CA ALA A 10 -12.05 -18.58 13.01
C ALA A 10 -11.90 -18.28 11.51
N ILE A 11 -12.97 -17.83 10.86
CA ILE A 11 -12.95 -17.45 9.43
C ILE A 11 -11.96 -16.30 9.20
N ARG A 12 -11.92 -15.33 10.10
CA ARG A 12 -10.97 -14.21 9.99
C ARG A 12 -9.51 -14.69 10.10
N TRP A 13 -9.19 -15.55 11.06
CA TRP A 13 -7.84 -16.10 11.17
C TRP A 13 -7.46 -16.98 9.98
N LEU A 14 -8.42 -17.73 9.45
CA LEU A 14 -8.23 -18.49 8.22
C LEU A 14 -7.94 -17.56 7.02
N THR A 15 -8.67 -16.44 6.90
CA THR A 15 -8.43 -15.43 5.86
C THR A 15 -7.03 -14.82 6.00
N ILE A 16 -6.60 -14.51 7.23
CA ILE A 16 -5.25 -14.01 7.50
C ILE A 16 -4.20 -15.06 7.10
N GLY A 17 -4.38 -16.30 7.53
CA GLY A 17 -3.47 -17.41 7.20
C GLY A 17 -3.35 -17.64 5.69
N LEU A 18 -4.47 -17.65 4.96
CA LEU A 18 -4.50 -17.76 3.50
C LEU A 18 -3.71 -16.61 2.83
N GLY A 19 -3.92 -15.37 3.26
CA GLY A 19 -3.20 -14.24 2.71
C GLY A 19 -1.70 -14.30 3.00
N LEU A 20 -1.28 -14.81 4.17
CA LEU A 20 0.13 -15.06 4.46
C LEU A 20 0.71 -16.13 3.55
N CYS A 21 -0.01 -17.23 3.31
CA CYS A 21 0.42 -18.27 2.36
C CYS A 21 0.62 -17.69 0.96
N PHE A 22 -0.34 -16.92 0.44
CA PHE A 22 -0.20 -16.27 -0.86
C PHE A 22 0.93 -15.25 -0.89
N ALA A 23 1.13 -14.46 0.18
CA ALA A 23 2.23 -13.51 0.26
C ALA A 23 3.59 -14.22 0.16
N VAL A 24 3.76 -15.38 0.83
CA VAL A 24 4.98 -16.20 0.74
C VAL A 24 5.12 -16.81 -0.67
N MET A 25 4.03 -17.31 -1.28
CA MET A 25 4.07 -17.84 -2.64
C MET A 25 4.53 -16.79 -3.66
N TYR A 26 3.98 -15.57 -3.59
CA TYR A 26 4.42 -14.45 -4.45
C TYR A 26 5.88 -14.06 -4.16
N ALA A 27 6.26 -14.00 -2.89
CA ALA A 27 7.60 -13.61 -2.48
C ALA A 27 8.67 -14.63 -2.94
N ASN A 28 8.34 -15.93 -2.94
CA ASN A 28 9.27 -16.98 -3.34
C ASN A 28 9.72 -16.89 -4.81
N HIS A 29 8.92 -16.28 -5.67
CA HIS A 29 9.16 -16.17 -7.10
C HIS A 29 9.32 -14.72 -7.57
N GLN A 30 9.70 -13.84 -6.65
CA GLN A 30 9.87 -12.42 -6.95
C GLN A 30 11.07 -12.17 -7.84
N ILE A 31 10.91 -11.31 -8.87
CA ILE A 31 12.03 -10.79 -9.67
C ILE A 31 12.71 -9.64 -8.94
N LEU A 32 14.04 -9.60 -9.05
CA LEU A 32 14.84 -8.44 -8.67
C LEU A 32 14.93 -7.47 -9.85
N THR A 33 14.37 -6.26 -9.67
CA THR A 33 14.51 -5.14 -10.59
C THR A 33 15.41 -4.06 -9.99
N GLY A 34 15.65 -2.97 -10.71
CA GLY A 34 16.55 -1.91 -10.27
C GLY A 34 16.25 -1.33 -8.88
N ASP A 35 14.97 -1.21 -8.49
CA ASP A 35 14.61 -0.70 -7.16
C ASP A 35 14.88 -1.72 -6.05
N GLN A 36 14.60 -3.00 -6.30
CA GLN A 36 14.88 -4.07 -5.35
C GLN A 36 16.38 -4.25 -5.15
N THR A 37 17.15 -4.28 -6.25
CA THR A 37 18.61 -4.42 -6.18
C THR A 37 19.26 -3.26 -5.43
N GLN A 38 18.82 -2.02 -5.63
CA GLN A 38 19.32 -0.87 -4.86
C GLN A 38 19.05 -1.02 -3.36
N MET A 39 17.84 -1.48 -2.97
CA MET A 39 17.53 -1.71 -1.55
C MET A 39 18.39 -2.83 -0.96
N LEU A 40 18.52 -3.95 -1.68
CA LEU A 40 19.36 -5.08 -1.25
C LEU A 40 20.80 -4.65 -1.08
N GLU A 41 21.39 -4.02 -2.09
CA GLU A 41 22.78 -3.54 -2.03
C GLU A 41 23.05 -2.68 -0.78
N LYS A 42 22.21 -1.66 -0.56
CA LYS A 42 22.35 -0.77 0.62
C LYS A 42 22.18 -1.50 1.95
N GLY A 43 21.23 -2.45 2.01
CA GLY A 43 21.00 -3.23 3.21
C GLY A 43 22.11 -4.24 3.52
N TYR A 44 22.62 -4.94 2.51
CA TYR A 44 23.74 -5.88 2.65
C TYR A 44 25.05 -5.17 2.98
N LEU A 45 25.36 -4.04 2.33
CA LEU A 45 26.49 -3.19 2.70
C LEU A 45 26.42 -2.74 4.16
N GLY A 46 25.23 -2.33 4.61
CA GLY A 46 25.02 -1.96 6.02
C GLY A 46 25.22 -3.12 6.98
N ALA A 47 24.63 -4.28 6.69
CA ALA A 47 24.64 -5.44 7.59
C ALA A 47 26.00 -6.16 7.62
N TYR A 48 26.66 -6.34 6.49
CA TYR A 48 27.87 -7.18 6.37
C TYR A 48 29.16 -6.37 6.37
N HIS A 49 29.14 -5.17 5.79
CA HIS A 49 30.33 -4.30 5.70
C HIS A 49 30.23 -3.05 6.59
N GLN A 50 29.19 -2.96 7.44
CA GLN A 50 28.92 -1.83 8.35
C GLN A 50 28.88 -0.46 7.64
N THR A 51 28.64 -0.45 6.34
CA THR A 51 28.54 0.74 5.50
C THR A 51 27.07 1.06 5.24
N TRP A 52 26.46 1.82 6.16
CA TRP A 52 25.07 2.21 6.08
C TRP A 52 24.86 3.38 5.11
N ALA A 53 23.97 3.20 4.15
CA ALA A 53 23.63 4.27 3.23
C ALA A 53 22.93 5.43 3.94
N THR A 54 23.25 6.66 3.53
CA THR A 54 22.69 7.90 4.07
C THR A 54 21.39 8.31 3.37
N PHE A 55 21.10 7.70 2.22
CA PHE A 55 19.92 7.98 1.36
C PHE A 55 19.30 6.70 0.82
N GLY A 56 18.01 6.78 0.50
CA GLY A 56 17.24 5.69 -0.08
C GLY A 56 17.46 5.49 -1.58
N ASN A 57 16.52 4.82 -2.26
CA ASN A 57 16.62 4.53 -3.69
C ASN A 57 16.66 5.80 -4.52
N ALA A 58 17.32 5.70 -5.67
CA ALA A 58 17.24 6.71 -6.71
C ALA A 58 15.79 6.80 -7.22
N ALA A 59 15.26 8.01 -7.33
CA ALA A 59 13.97 8.24 -7.95
C ALA A 59 14.14 8.35 -9.47
N SER A 60 13.20 7.79 -10.23
CA SER A 60 13.28 7.68 -11.68
C SER A 60 13.49 9.00 -12.43
N ALA A 61 13.17 10.13 -11.79
CA ALA A 61 13.27 11.46 -12.42
C ALA A 61 14.03 12.49 -11.57
N VAL A 62 14.27 12.26 -10.28
CA VAL A 62 14.60 13.36 -9.37
C VAL A 62 15.36 12.90 -8.12
N GLY A 63 16.67 12.77 -8.22
CA GLY A 63 17.54 12.53 -7.06
C GLY A 63 17.21 11.23 -6.30
N ASN A 64 17.56 11.21 -5.04
CA ASN A 64 17.39 10.05 -4.16
C ASN A 64 16.34 10.31 -3.07
N VAL A 65 15.64 9.27 -2.66
CA VAL A 65 14.73 9.33 -1.51
C VAL A 65 15.52 9.71 -0.25
N PRO A 66 15.09 10.72 0.52
CA PRO A 66 15.82 11.17 1.70
C PRO A 66 15.82 10.12 2.82
N GLY A 67 16.95 10.01 3.52
CA GLY A 67 17.10 9.14 4.68
C GLY A 67 17.44 7.69 4.35
N SER A 68 17.85 6.95 5.37
CA SER A 68 18.44 5.60 5.27
C SER A 68 17.51 4.46 5.64
N LEU A 69 16.21 4.75 5.89
CA LEU A 69 15.28 3.75 6.41
C LEU A 69 15.11 2.54 5.46
N SER A 70 15.22 2.77 4.14
CA SER A 70 15.18 1.68 3.14
C SER A 70 16.34 0.70 3.28
N ALA A 71 17.54 1.15 3.68
CA ALA A 71 18.67 0.28 3.99
C ALA A 71 18.43 -0.48 5.30
N PHE A 72 17.89 0.17 6.32
CA PHE A 72 17.62 -0.47 7.62
C PHE A 72 16.56 -1.55 7.59
N VAL A 73 15.54 -1.44 6.76
CA VAL A 73 14.48 -2.50 6.65
C VAL A 73 15.00 -3.75 5.95
N ILE A 74 16.10 -3.66 5.25
CA ILE A 74 16.80 -4.81 4.66
C ILE A 74 17.91 -5.30 5.61
N GLY A 75 18.83 -4.43 5.97
CA GLY A 75 20.00 -4.79 6.75
C GLY A 75 19.69 -5.16 8.20
N GLY A 76 18.73 -4.49 8.86
CA GLY A 76 18.34 -4.81 10.23
C GLY A 76 17.91 -6.26 10.44
N PRO A 77 16.95 -6.78 9.65
CA PRO A 77 16.59 -8.20 9.68
C PRO A 77 17.76 -9.16 9.40
N LEU A 78 18.68 -8.79 8.50
CA LEU A 78 19.87 -9.61 8.17
C LEU A 78 20.83 -9.72 9.37
N LEU A 79 20.92 -8.71 10.23
CA LEU A 79 21.71 -8.80 11.47
C LEU A 79 21.16 -9.82 12.47
N ILE A 80 19.84 -10.13 12.37
CA ILE A 80 19.17 -11.08 13.26
C ILE A 80 19.19 -12.49 12.65
N TRP A 81 18.94 -12.59 11.36
CA TRP A 81 18.91 -13.83 10.63
C TRP A 81 19.57 -13.67 9.25
N ASP A 82 20.70 -14.33 9.08
CA ASP A 82 21.51 -14.31 7.86
C ASP A 82 20.86 -15.13 6.74
N SER A 83 19.80 -14.57 6.15
CA SER A 83 19.06 -15.20 5.07
C SER A 83 18.36 -14.12 4.22
N PRO A 84 18.31 -14.27 2.88
CA PRO A 84 17.52 -13.41 2.00
C PRO A 84 16.04 -13.34 2.40
N TRP A 85 15.52 -14.35 3.08
CA TRP A 85 14.15 -14.35 3.61
C TRP A 85 13.93 -13.38 4.77
N ALA A 86 14.96 -13.00 5.51
CA ALA A 86 14.79 -12.13 6.69
C ALA A 86 14.14 -10.78 6.35
N PRO A 87 14.63 -9.98 5.40
CA PRO A 87 13.97 -8.72 5.01
C PRO A 87 12.61 -8.93 4.34
N MET A 88 12.42 -10.05 3.61
CA MET A 88 11.15 -10.38 2.98
C MET A 88 10.06 -10.68 4.02
N LEU A 89 10.35 -11.52 5.00
CA LEU A 89 9.42 -11.83 6.08
C LEU A 89 9.14 -10.61 6.96
N PHE A 90 10.13 -9.73 7.15
CA PHE A 90 9.92 -8.47 7.83
C PHE A 90 8.94 -7.56 7.08
N LEU A 91 9.03 -7.47 5.75
CA LEU A 91 8.04 -6.76 4.94
C LEU A 91 6.64 -7.37 5.09
N ILE A 92 6.51 -8.69 4.97
CA ILE A 92 5.22 -9.40 5.14
C ILE A 92 4.65 -9.13 6.54
N PHE A 93 5.49 -9.12 7.58
CA PHE A 93 5.10 -8.79 8.94
C PHE A 93 4.59 -7.34 9.06
N LEU A 94 5.28 -6.35 8.47
CA LEU A 94 4.82 -4.95 8.46
C LEU A 94 3.46 -4.80 7.74
N ARG A 95 3.21 -5.57 6.70
CA ARG A 95 1.92 -5.59 6.01
C ARG A 95 0.82 -6.23 6.86
N LEU A 96 1.13 -7.27 7.61
CA LEU A 96 0.22 -7.81 8.61
C LEU A 96 -0.09 -6.77 9.69
N CYS A 97 0.91 -6.06 10.20
CA CYS A 97 0.70 -4.94 11.12
C CYS A 97 -0.19 -3.84 10.52
N SER A 98 0.02 -3.50 9.24
CA SER A 98 -0.84 -2.58 8.49
C SER A 98 -2.30 -3.04 8.51
N PHE A 99 -2.55 -4.30 8.15
CA PHE A 99 -3.88 -4.87 8.18
C PHE A 99 -4.51 -4.81 9.58
N LEU A 100 -3.77 -5.18 10.62
CA LEU A 100 -4.27 -5.16 12.00
C LEU A 100 -4.61 -3.75 12.50
N LEU A 101 -3.81 -2.74 12.14
CA LEU A 101 -4.08 -1.34 12.47
C LEU A 101 -5.36 -0.85 11.78
N LEU A 102 -5.52 -1.14 10.49
CA LEU A 102 -6.73 -0.82 9.74
C LEU A 102 -7.95 -1.54 10.30
N ASP A 103 -7.85 -2.84 10.55
CA ASP A 103 -8.92 -3.65 11.09
C ASP A 103 -9.38 -3.17 12.48
N ALA A 104 -8.45 -2.66 13.31
CA ALA A 104 -8.79 -2.06 14.60
C ALA A 104 -9.66 -0.79 14.46
N VAL A 105 -9.50 -0.03 13.37
CA VAL A 105 -10.37 1.10 13.04
C VAL A 105 -11.71 0.61 12.48
N ILE A 106 -11.67 -0.30 11.52
CA ILE A 106 -12.86 -0.89 10.86
C ILE A 106 -13.81 -1.52 11.88
N GLN A 107 -13.26 -2.24 12.87
CA GLN A 107 -14.01 -2.86 13.94
C GLN A 107 -14.85 -1.87 14.77
N LYS A 108 -14.42 -0.62 14.88
CA LYS A 108 -15.12 0.43 15.64
C LYS A 108 -16.23 1.12 14.85
N ILE A 109 -16.31 0.83 13.57
CA ILE A 109 -17.17 1.59 12.63
C ILE A 109 -18.23 0.69 11.98
N PHE A 110 -17.87 -0.55 11.67
CA PHE A 110 -18.69 -1.46 10.86
C PHE A 110 -19.09 -2.73 11.60
N SER A 111 -20.17 -3.34 11.12
CA SER A 111 -20.65 -4.63 11.58
C SER A 111 -19.63 -5.77 11.31
N PRO A 112 -19.68 -6.86 12.09
CA PRO A 112 -18.79 -8.00 11.88
C PRO A 112 -18.77 -8.57 10.46
N PRO A 113 -19.92 -8.68 9.72
CA PRO A 113 -19.89 -9.13 8.34
C PRO A 113 -19.15 -8.19 7.39
N VAL A 114 -19.29 -6.87 7.55
CA VAL A 114 -18.58 -5.88 6.72
C VAL A 114 -17.11 -5.81 7.08
N ARG A 115 -16.76 -5.98 8.37
CA ARG A 115 -15.37 -6.16 8.79
C ARG A 115 -14.73 -7.39 8.12
N MET A 116 -15.48 -8.50 7.98
CA MET A 116 -15.01 -9.69 7.27
C MET A 116 -14.82 -9.40 5.78
N LEU A 117 -15.76 -8.68 5.15
CA LEU A 117 -15.60 -8.23 3.76
C LEU A 117 -14.33 -7.40 3.59
N PHE A 118 -14.04 -6.47 4.52
CA PHE A 118 -12.79 -5.70 4.50
C PHE A 118 -11.56 -6.62 4.53
N ALA A 119 -11.54 -7.63 5.40
CA ALA A 119 -10.43 -8.58 5.45
C ALA A 119 -10.24 -9.30 4.09
N ILE A 120 -11.31 -9.66 3.41
CA ILE A 120 -11.25 -10.30 2.10
C ILE A 120 -10.74 -9.33 1.03
N ILE A 121 -11.39 -8.16 0.86
CA ILE A 121 -11.10 -7.24 -0.24
C ILE A 121 -9.79 -6.47 -0.07
N TYR A 122 -9.29 -6.34 1.14
CA TYR A 122 -8.00 -5.74 1.41
C TYR A 122 -6.89 -6.80 1.47
N TRP A 123 -7.01 -7.77 2.37
CA TRP A 123 -5.92 -8.69 2.69
C TRP A 123 -5.71 -9.80 1.65
N LEU A 124 -6.80 -10.32 1.04
CA LEU A 124 -6.70 -11.28 -0.07
C LEU A 124 -6.63 -10.63 -1.46
N ASN A 125 -6.52 -9.32 -1.53
CA ASN A 125 -6.42 -8.64 -2.81
C ASN A 125 -5.11 -9.04 -3.53
N PRO A 126 -5.19 -9.63 -4.74
CA PRO A 126 -3.99 -10.11 -5.44
C PRO A 126 -3.02 -8.97 -5.75
N TRP A 127 -3.53 -7.76 -5.95
CA TRP A 127 -2.69 -6.59 -6.17
C TRP A 127 -1.90 -6.20 -4.91
N LEU A 128 -2.51 -6.21 -3.72
CA LEU A 128 -1.80 -5.99 -2.46
C LEU A 128 -0.77 -7.09 -2.20
N LEU A 129 -1.14 -8.34 -2.41
CA LEU A 129 -0.26 -9.50 -2.21
C LEU A 129 0.93 -9.49 -3.16
N TYR A 130 0.73 -9.07 -4.41
CA TYR A 130 1.81 -8.85 -5.36
C TYR A 130 2.86 -7.86 -4.84
N ASP A 131 2.43 -6.77 -4.22
CA ASP A 131 3.35 -5.81 -3.61
C ASP A 131 4.01 -6.32 -2.32
N SER A 132 3.89 -7.62 -1.99
CA SER A 132 4.78 -8.29 -1.04
C SER A 132 6.21 -8.38 -1.56
N LEU A 133 6.48 -7.77 -2.68
CA LEU A 133 7.79 -7.58 -3.27
C LEU A 133 8.65 -6.67 -2.38
N LEU A 134 9.92 -7.01 -2.31
CA LEU A 134 10.93 -6.19 -1.65
C LEU A 134 11.17 -4.90 -2.44
N TYR A 135 10.28 -3.95 -2.30
CA TYR A 135 10.17 -2.75 -3.11
C TYR A 135 9.78 -1.56 -2.24
N ASN A 136 10.42 -0.42 -2.43
CA ASN A 136 10.23 0.73 -1.53
C ASN A 136 8.76 1.18 -1.35
N PRO A 137 7.88 1.26 -2.37
CA PRO A 137 6.48 1.58 -2.14
C PRO A 137 5.71 0.56 -1.30
N SER A 138 6.14 -0.70 -1.24
CA SER A 138 5.44 -1.75 -0.48
C SER A 138 5.35 -1.46 1.02
N TYR A 139 6.33 -0.74 1.56
CA TYR A 139 6.36 -0.32 2.96
C TYR A 139 5.37 0.79 3.29
N LEU A 140 4.89 1.52 2.28
CA LEU A 140 3.94 2.63 2.46
C LEU A 140 2.60 2.18 3.05
N CYS A 141 2.19 0.93 2.83
CA CYS A 141 0.97 0.38 3.41
C CYS A 141 0.97 0.46 4.94
N PHE A 142 2.12 0.21 5.58
CA PHE A 142 2.27 0.29 7.03
C PHE A 142 2.11 1.74 7.53
N PHE A 143 2.77 2.69 6.88
CA PHE A 143 2.68 4.10 7.27
C PHE A 143 1.29 4.69 7.01
N ALA A 144 0.63 4.30 5.93
CA ALA A 144 -0.75 4.69 5.66
C ALA A 144 -1.71 4.18 6.76
N ALA A 145 -1.55 2.94 7.17
CA ALA A 145 -2.36 2.34 8.24
C ALA A 145 -2.09 3.00 9.60
N LEU A 146 -0.82 3.25 9.93
CA LEU A 146 -0.41 3.94 11.16
C LEU A 146 -0.94 5.38 11.21
N HIS A 147 -0.89 6.09 10.07
CA HIS A 147 -1.43 7.43 9.93
C HIS A 147 -2.95 7.46 10.16
N LEU A 148 -3.72 6.57 9.51
CA LEU A 148 -5.16 6.48 9.72
C LEU A 148 -5.52 6.13 11.17
N TRP A 149 -4.86 5.08 11.71
CA TRP A 149 -5.14 4.60 13.05
C TRP A 149 -4.87 5.67 14.12
N SER A 150 -3.74 6.35 14.01
CA SER A 150 -3.39 7.45 14.93
C SER A 150 -4.34 8.64 14.78
N ALA A 151 -4.71 9.03 13.54
CA ALA A 151 -5.70 10.06 13.28
C ALA A 151 -7.07 9.73 13.89
N PHE A 152 -7.50 8.47 13.78
CA PHE A 152 -8.75 7.99 14.37
C PHE A 152 -8.74 8.10 15.89
N LYS A 153 -7.60 7.81 16.54
CA LYS A 153 -7.42 7.99 17.98
C LYS A 153 -7.41 9.47 18.41
N LEU A 154 -6.76 10.31 17.60
CA LEU A 154 -6.70 11.77 17.84
C LEU A 154 -8.04 12.48 17.63
N ARG A 155 -9.04 11.82 17.09
CA ARG A 155 -10.40 12.36 16.96
C ARG A 155 -11.04 12.60 18.32
N GLU A 156 -10.83 11.73 19.27
CA GLU A 156 -11.51 11.75 20.57
C GLU A 156 -10.82 12.72 21.54
N HIS A 157 -9.51 12.64 21.65
CA HIS A 157 -8.72 13.48 22.55
C HIS A 157 -7.29 13.68 22.05
N ALA A 158 -6.69 14.77 22.51
CA ALA A 158 -5.27 15.03 22.27
C ALA A 158 -4.41 14.02 23.06
N SER A 159 -3.47 13.37 22.38
CA SER A 159 -2.56 12.40 22.98
C SER A 159 -1.15 12.59 22.43
N PHE A 160 -0.16 12.60 23.31
CA PHE A 160 1.25 12.67 22.95
C PHE A 160 1.64 11.51 22.03
N ILE A 161 1.34 10.27 22.43
CA ILE A 161 1.74 9.07 21.70
C ILE A 161 1.12 9.02 20.31
N TYR A 162 -0.20 9.27 20.20
CA TYR A 162 -0.86 9.22 18.89
C TYR A 162 -0.45 10.37 17.99
N SER A 163 -0.11 11.54 18.52
CA SER A 163 0.43 12.65 17.73
C SER A 163 1.85 12.34 17.25
N PHE A 164 2.67 11.77 18.12
CA PHE A 164 4.01 11.30 17.78
C PHE A 164 3.96 10.26 16.64
N LEU A 165 3.15 9.22 16.78
CA LEU A 165 3.01 8.16 15.78
C LEU A 165 2.41 8.67 14.46
N HIS A 166 1.51 9.66 14.51
CA HIS A 166 0.90 10.26 13.33
C HIS A 166 1.94 10.99 12.47
N ILE A 167 2.79 11.81 13.10
CA ILE A 167 3.86 12.53 12.41
C ILE A 167 4.98 11.57 11.98
N LEU A 168 5.30 10.58 12.83
CA LEU A 168 6.27 9.54 12.47
C LEU A 168 5.84 8.74 11.24
N ALA A 169 4.53 8.51 11.06
CA ALA A 169 4.02 7.84 9.86
C ALA A 169 4.30 8.65 8.58
N ILE A 170 4.18 9.97 8.63
CA ILE A 170 4.51 10.86 7.51
C ILE A 170 6.01 10.83 7.23
N GLY A 171 6.85 11.00 8.28
CA GLY A 171 8.30 11.01 8.15
C GLY A 171 8.88 9.65 7.73
N GLY A 172 8.29 8.56 8.21
CA GLY A 172 8.65 7.22 7.75
C GLY A 172 8.30 6.99 6.28
N ALA A 173 7.09 7.36 5.85
CA ALA A 173 6.71 7.30 4.44
C ALA A 173 7.64 8.14 3.54
N MET A 174 8.09 9.30 4.02
CA MET A 174 9.03 10.17 3.31
C MET A 174 10.36 9.47 3.01
N GLN A 175 10.86 8.66 3.94
CA GLN A 175 12.12 7.94 3.76
C GLN A 175 12.00 6.69 2.87
N PHE A 176 10.79 6.40 2.35
CA PHE A 176 10.59 5.34 1.37
C PHE A 176 10.21 5.86 0.00
N HIS A 177 9.38 6.91 -0.08
CA HIS A 177 8.82 7.32 -1.37
C HIS A 177 8.29 8.75 -1.37
N TYR A 178 8.43 9.43 -2.51
CA TYR A 178 7.97 10.81 -2.73
C TYR A 178 6.44 11.00 -2.73
N SER A 179 5.63 9.97 -2.51
CA SER A 179 4.18 10.10 -2.31
C SER A 179 3.76 10.48 -0.88
N TRP A 180 4.70 10.58 0.06
CA TRP A 180 4.44 10.99 1.45
C TRP A 180 3.65 12.30 1.62
N PRO A 181 3.75 13.33 0.72
CA PRO A 181 2.99 14.55 0.85
C PRO A 181 1.47 14.32 0.84
N ILE A 182 1.00 13.20 0.29
CA ILE A 182 -0.41 12.81 0.36
C ILE A 182 -0.85 12.68 1.83
N LEU A 183 -0.06 12.04 2.70
CA LEU A 183 -0.36 11.91 4.13
C LEU A 183 -0.31 13.28 4.84
N ALA A 184 0.66 14.12 4.47
CA ALA A 184 0.77 15.48 5.03
C ALA A 184 -0.45 16.34 4.66
N VAL A 185 -0.89 16.31 3.41
CA VAL A 185 -2.10 17.05 2.97
C VAL A 185 -3.36 16.52 3.68
N ILE A 186 -3.49 15.20 3.84
CA ILE A 186 -4.58 14.64 4.65
C ILE A 186 -4.53 15.20 6.07
N SER A 187 -3.36 15.22 6.72
CA SER A 187 -3.21 15.78 8.07
C SER A 187 -3.59 17.24 8.15
N CYS A 188 -3.16 18.08 7.19
CA CYS A 188 -3.56 19.47 7.09
C CYS A 188 -5.09 19.62 7.00
N TYR A 189 -5.74 18.79 6.19
CA TYR A 189 -7.20 18.78 6.09
C TYR A 189 -7.87 18.38 7.40
N LEU A 190 -7.37 17.32 8.08
CA LEU A 190 -7.89 16.88 9.36
C LEU A 190 -7.80 17.99 10.42
N LEU A 191 -6.69 18.71 10.48
CA LEU A 191 -6.49 19.86 11.37
C LEU A 191 -7.42 21.02 11.00
N TYR A 192 -7.46 21.38 9.73
CA TYR A 192 -8.35 22.45 9.24
C TYR A 192 -9.82 22.20 9.60
N ARG A 193 -10.27 20.94 9.48
CA ARG A 193 -11.62 20.49 9.77
C ARG A 193 -11.86 20.20 11.26
N ARG A 194 -10.83 20.25 12.10
CA ARG A 194 -10.86 19.84 13.51
C ARG A 194 -11.29 18.38 13.69
N MET A 195 -10.93 17.53 12.73
CA MET A 195 -11.20 16.10 12.73
C MET A 195 -10.20 15.30 13.56
N ALA A 196 -9.07 15.89 13.91
CA ALA A 196 -8.05 15.37 14.81
C ALA A 196 -7.62 16.48 15.79
N ARG A 197 -7.27 16.07 17.01
CA ARG A 197 -6.82 16.95 18.10
C ARG A 197 -5.38 16.57 18.48
N PRO A 198 -4.35 17.17 17.87
CA PRO A 198 -2.98 16.82 18.19
C PRO A 198 -2.53 17.38 19.53
N SER A 199 -1.62 16.63 20.18
CA SER A 199 -0.73 17.16 21.20
C SER A 199 0.50 17.75 20.53
N TRP A 200 0.71 19.04 20.65
CA TRP A 200 1.82 19.73 20.00
C TRP A 200 3.20 19.27 20.51
N SER A 201 3.29 18.80 21.76
CA SER A 201 4.52 18.18 22.28
C SER A 201 4.85 16.88 21.55
N GLY A 202 3.85 16.03 21.28
CA GLY A 202 4.02 14.82 20.48
C GLY A 202 4.45 15.12 19.04
N VAL A 203 3.83 16.14 18.42
CA VAL A 203 4.21 16.63 17.09
C VAL A 203 5.66 17.10 17.08
N ALA A 204 6.04 17.97 18.05
CA ALA A 204 7.40 18.52 18.12
C ALA A 204 8.46 17.43 18.29
N VAL A 205 8.26 16.50 19.21
CA VAL A 205 9.21 15.39 19.44
C VAL A 205 9.33 14.51 18.20
N ALA A 206 8.23 14.15 17.54
CA ALA A 206 8.28 13.37 16.31
C ALA A 206 9.04 14.11 15.19
N SER A 207 8.80 15.43 15.06
CA SER A 207 9.51 16.25 14.07
C SER A 207 11.01 16.30 14.35
N VAL A 208 11.41 16.43 15.60
CA VAL A 208 12.83 16.38 16.00
C VAL A 208 13.45 15.02 15.66
N VAL A 209 12.76 13.91 15.95
CA VAL A 209 13.24 12.56 15.61
C VAL A 209 13.42 12.41 14.10
N ILE A 210 12.44 12.86 13.30
CA ILE A 210 12.54 12.80 11.84
C ILE A 210 13.69 13.65 11.33
N LEU A 211 13.81 14.90 11.77
CA LEU A 211 14.89 15.79 11.37
C LEU A 211 16.26 15.20 11.75
N ALA A 212 16.39 14.66 12.97
CA ALA A 212 17.63 13.99 13.40
C ALA A 212 17.97 12.78 12.50
N SER A 213 16.98 11.99 12.09
CA SER A 213 17.19 10.86 11.18
C SER A 213 17.62 11.27 9.77
N LEU A 214 17.40 12.52 9.38
CA LEU A 214 17.79 13.06 8.07
C LEU A 214 19.16 13.74 8.09
N ILE A 215 19.80 13.95 9.25
CA ILE A 215 21.11 14.60 9.34
C ILE A 215 22.14 13.94 8.40
N PRO A 216 22.31 12.59 8.39
CA PRO A 216 23.28 11.96 7.49
C PRO A 216 23.00 12.26 6.01
N TYR A 217 21.73 12.22 5.61
CA TYR A 217 21.31 12.58 4.25
C TYR A 217 21.64 14.04 3.91
N CYS A 218 21.32 14.98 4.81
CA CYS A 218 21.59 16.40 4.59
C CYS A 218 23.10 16.69 4.47
N LEU A 219 23.91 16.04 5.28
CA LEU A 219 25.37 16.16 5.19
C LEU A 219 25.92 15.62 3.86
N GLU A 220 25.41 14.45 3.43
CA GLU A 220 25.79 13.88 2.13
C GLU A 220 25.33 14.78 0.97
N TYR A 221 24.10 15.31 1.04
CA TYR A 221 23.55 16.20 0.02
C TYR A 221 24.39 17.49 -0.15
N ILE A 222 24.88 18.06 0.95
CA ILE A 222 25.72 19.26 0.91
C ILE A 222 27.11 18.97 0.35
N ASN A 223 27.66 17.79 0.62
CA ASN A 223 29.02 17.42 0.24
C ASN A 223 29.12 16.74 -1.14
N ASN A 224 27.98 16.34 -1.74
CA ASN A 224 27.96 15.58 -2.98
C ASN A 224 27.17 16.32 -4.07
N ASP A 225 27.91 16.99 -4.98
CA ASP A 225 27.34 17.75 -6.08
C ASP A 225 26.40 16.92 -7.00
N SER A 226 26.60 15.61 -7.11
CA SER A 226 25.75 14.77 -7.94
C SER A 226 24.33 14.64 -7.39
N LEU A 227 24.18 14.53 -6.07
CA LEU A 227 22.88 14.47 -5.41
C LEU A 227 22.13 15.80 -5.50
N SER A 228 22.83 16.93 -5.38
CA SER A 228 22.21 18.26 -5.47
C SER A 228 21.72 18.56 -6.88
N ARG A 229 22.52 18.29 -7.91
CA ARG A 229 22.16 18.53 -9.33
C ARG A 229 20.96 17.72 -9.80
N GLU A 230 20.82 16.49 -9.34
CA GLU A 230 19.67 15.66 -9.67
C GLU A 230 18.37 16.18 -9.03
N SER A 231 18.45 16.79 -7.85
CA SER A 231 17.30 17.39 -7.17
C SER A 231 16.79 18.66 -7.83
N ASP A 232 17.65 19.41 -8.50
CA ASP A 232 17.26 20.63 -9.21
C ASP A 232 16.27 20.36 -10.35
N ARG A 233 16.30 19.19 -10.93
CA ARG A 233 15.30 18.75 -11.92
C ARG A 233 13.88 18.71 -11.39
N TYR A 234 13.71 18.53 -10.08
CA TYR A 234 12.36 18.50 -9.47
C TYR A 234 11.66 19.85 -9.56
N PHE A 235 12.38 20.93 -9.34
CA PHE A 235 11.84 22.28 -9.33
C PHE A 235 11.72 22.90 -10.74
N GLY A 236 12.30 22.29 -11.76
CA GLY A 236 12.30 22.77 -13.13
C GLY A 236 11.08 22.39 -13.97
N TYR A 237 10.14 21.60 -13.42
CA TYR A 237 8.94 21.20 -14.15
C TYR A 237 7.82 22.23 -14.00
N GLY A 238 7.18 22.59 -15.11
CA GLY A 238 6.11 23.60 -15.17
C GLY A 238 4.89 23.24 -14.29
N ALA A 239 4.12 24.25 -13.95
CA ALA A 239 3.32 24.38 -12.74
C ALA A 239 2.08 23.51 -12.69
N VAL A 240 1.37 22.97 -13.56
CA VAL A 240 0.12 22.20 -13.35
C VAL A 240 -0.12 21.17 -14.46
N HIS A 241 -0.28 19.92 -14.06
CA HIS A 241 -0.46 18.82 -14.99
C HIS A 241 -1.86 18.20 -14.90
N VAL A 242 -2.67 18.32 -15.94
CA VAL A 242 -4.05 17.76 -15.97
C VAL A 242 -4.04 16.23 -16.17
N TYR A 243 -3.21 15.71 -17.08
CA TYR A 243 -3.18 14.26 -17.36
C TYR A 243 -2.80 13.41 -16.16
N PRO A 244 -1.80 13.74 -15.34
CA PRO A 244 -1.51 13.03 -14.10
C PRO A 244 -2.69 12.99 -13.13
N VAL A 245 -3.47 14.08 -13.04
CA VAL A 245 -4.68 14.13 -12.19
C VAL A 245 -5.74 13.13 -12.66
N LEU A 246 -6.05 13.11 -13.95
CA LEU A 246 -7.02 12.15 -14.50
C LEU A 246 -6.58 10.70 -14.26
N LYS A 247 -5.29 10.42 -14.47
CA LYS A 247 -4.71 9.10 -14.23
C LYS A 247 -4.76 8.72 -12.74
N ALA A 248 -4.47 9.64 -11.84
CA ALA A 248 -4.53 9.42 -10.41
C ALA A 248 -5.95 9.13 -9.90
N ILE A 249 -6.95 9.89 -10.40
CA ILE A 249 -8.38 9.63 -10.12
C ILE A 249 -8.79 8.25 -10.64
N PHE A 250 -8.33 7.88 -11.84
CA PHE A 250 -8.62 6.55 -12.38
C PHE A 250 -8.03 5.43 -11.50
N TYR A 251 -6.81 5.60 -10.97
CA TYR A 251 -6.24 4.64 -10.02
C TYR A 251 -7.03 4.56 -8.72
N TRP A 252 -7.49 5.69 -8.18
CA TRP A 252 -8.38 5.69 -7.01
C TRP A 252 -9.64 4.85 -7.23
N LEU A 253 -10.30 5.01 -8.36
CA LEU A 253 -11.49 4.23 -8.71
C LEU A 253 -11.18 2.75 -8.90
N ARG A 254 -10.00 2.41 -9.41
CA ARG A 254 -9.53 1.03 -9.57
C ARG A 254 -9.20 0.37 -8.24
N TYR A 255 -8.62 1.11 -7.31
CA TYR A 255 -8.37 0.59 -5.96
C TYR A 255 -9.67 0.22 -5.26
N GLY A 256 -10.68 1.06 -5.33
CA GLY A 256 -12.02 0.74 -4.83
C GLY A 256 -12.67 -0.44 -5.54
N SER A 257 -12.30 -0.73 -6.79
CA SER A 257 -12.79 -1.89 -7.54
C SER A 257 -12.06 -3.20 -7.23
N THR A 258 -10.86 -3.12 -6.67
CA THR A 258 -10.01 -4.22 -6.20
C THR A 258 -9.47 -5.21 -7.24
N LEU A 259 -9.80 -5.08 -8.53
CA LEU A 259 -9.53 -6.15 -9.51
C LEU A 259 -8.69 -5.74 -10.72
N PHE A 260 -8.66 -4.48 -11.05
CA PHE A 260 -8.29 -4.08 -12.41
C PHE A 260 -6.93 -3.42 -12.48
N SER A 261 -5.84 -3.97 -12.09
CA SER A 261 -4.65 -3.12 -12.19
C SER A 261 -3.33 -3.78 -12.49
N ASN A 262 -3.26 -5.08 -12.48
CA ASN A 262 -1.94 -5.66 -12.52
C ASN A 262 -1.79 -6.71 -13.62
N ARG A 263 -0.83 -6.50 -14.50
CA ARG A 263 -0.44 -7.49 -15.49
C ARG A 263 0.00 -8.81 -14.88
N LEU A 264 0.41 -8.81 -13.59
CA LEU A 264 0.69 -10.03 -12.85
C LEU A 264 -0.45 -11.05 -12.92
N ILE A 265 -1.69 -10.59 -12.71
CA ILE A 265 -2.85 -11.48 -12.72
C ILE A 265 -3.41 -11.72 -14.11
N THR A 266 -3.01 -10.94 -15.11
CA THR A 266 -3.51 -11.08 -16.50
C THR A 266 -2.57 -11.85 -17.38
N ASP A 267 -1.26 -11.80 -17.13
CA ASP A 267 -0.23 -12.39 -17.98
C ASP A 267 0.20 -13.75 -17.40
N VAL A 268 -0.69 -14.74 -17.53
CA VAL A 268 -0.54 -16.10 -17.02
C VAL A 268 -0.35 -17.06 -18.20
N SER A 269 0.61 -17.98 -18.12
CA SER A 269 0.97 -18.87 -19.24
C SER A 269 0.08 -20.08 -19.39
N PHE A 270 -0.53 -20.57 -18.30
CA PHE A 270 -1.28 -21.85 -18.25
C PHE A 270 -0.49 -23.08 -18.70
N ASP A 271 0.85 -23.05 -18.62
CA ASP A 271 1.73 -24.17 -18.98
C ASP A 271 1.44 -25.43 -18.16
N TRP A 272 0.97 -25.26 -16.95
CA TRP A 272 0.64 -26.34 -16.02
C TRP A 272 -0.69 -27.04 -16.33
N ILE A 273 -1.57 -26.43 -17.14
CA ILE A 273 -2.85 -27.04 -17.55
C ILE A 273 -2.67 -27.89 -18.82
N THR A 274 -1.90 -27.36 -19.78
CA THR A 274 -1.75 -28.03 -21.08
C THR A 274 -0.43 -27.65 -21.76
N SER A 275 0.14 -28.57 -22.52
CA SER A 275 1.27 -28.31 -23.41
C SER A 275 0.85 -27.83 -24.81
N ILE A 276 -0.45 -27.90 -25.13
CA ILE A 276 -0.98 -27.59 -26.48
C ILE A 276 -1.09 -26.07 -26.64
N SER A 277 -0.31 -25.47 -27.53
CA SER A 277 -0.17 -24.02 -27.68
C SER A 277 -1.48 -23.29 -27.97
N TRP A 278 -2.32 -23.81 -28.87
CA TRP A 278 -3.60 -23.16 -29.18
C TRP A 278 -4.59 -23.20 -28.00
N LEU A 279 -4.54 -24.26 -27.18
CA LEU A 279 -5.40 -24.40 -26.01
C LEU A 279 -4.97 -23.45 -24.89
N LYS A 280 -3.65 -23.29 -24.68
CA LYS A 280 -3.10 -22.25 -23.78
C LYS A 280 -3.60 -20.87 -24.16
N MET A 281 -3.53 -20.53 -25.44
CA MET A 281 -3.98 -19.24 -25.96
C MET A 281 -5.47 -19.02 -25.67
N ILE A 282 -6.33 -20.03 -25.82
CA ILE A 282 -7.75 -19.94 -25.46
C ILE A 282 -7.90 -19.67 -23.97
N PHE A 283 -7.20 -20.40 -23.09
CA PHE A 283 -7.27 -20.16 -21.65
C PHE A 283 -6.81 -18.74 -21.27
N GLN A 284 -5.72 -18.25 -21.86
CA GLN A 284 -5.24 -16.89 -21.65
C GLN A 284 -6.28 -15.84 -22.04
N TYR A 285 -6.86 -15.94 -23.24
CA TYR A 285 -7.88 -14.99 -23.68
C TYR A 285 -9.15 -15.06 -22.83
N CYS A 286 -9.61 -16.27 -22.49
CA CYS A 286 -10.76 -16.42 -21.61
C CYS A 286 -10.51 -15.80 -20.23
N TRP A 287 -9.31 -16.02 -19.67
CA TRP A 287 -8.89 -15.47 -18.40
C TRP A 287 -8.82 -13.94 -18.43
N GLN A 288 -8.16 -13.37 -19.44
CA GLN A 288 -8.06 -11.93 -19.63
C GLN A 288 -9.44 -11.28 -19.85
N ALA A 289 -10.30 -11.90 -20.65
CA ALA A 289 -11.68 -11.44 -20.85
C ALA A 289 -12.48 -11.45 -19.55
N LEU A 290 -12.38 -12.53 -18.77
CA LEU A 290 -13.05 -12.64 -17.46
C LEU A 290 -12.61 -11.52 -16.52
N LEU A 291 -11.29 -11.32 -16.37
CA LEU A 291 -10.73 -10.27 -15.51
C LEU A 291 -11.11 -8.87 -16.01
N PHE A 292 -11.11 -8.65 -17.32
CA PHE A 292 -11.53 -7.38 -17.91
C PHE A 292 -13.01 -7.07 -17.63
N ILE A 293 -13.91 -8.04 -17.82
CA ILE A 293 -15.34 -7.88 -17.54
C ILE A 293 -15.58 -7.57 -16.06
N ILE A 294 -15.01 -8.38 -15.16
CA ILE A 294 -15.14 -8.18 -13.72
C ILE A 294 -14.52 -6.84 -13.30
N GLY A 295 -13.33 -6.51 -13.84
CA GLY A 295 -12.68 -5.24 -13.59
C GLY A 295 -13.54 -4.05 -14.03
N THR A 296 -14.16 -4.10 -15.19
CA THR A 296 -15.04 -3.05 -15.69
C THR A 296 -16.27 -2.88 -14.81
N ILE A 297 -16.94 -3.99 -14.44
CA ILE A 297 -18.10 -3.97 -13.55
C ILE A 297 -17.72 -3.34 -12.20
N THR A 298 -16.59 -3.72 -11.63
CA THR A 298 -16.15 -3.22 -10.32
C THR A 298 -15.71 -1.75 -10.37
N VAL A 299 -15.14 -1.26 -11.48
CA VAL A 299 -14.88 0.18 -11.67
C VAL A 299 -16.19 0.97 -11.74
N VAL A 300 -17.19 0.50 -12.51
CA VAL A 300 -18.51 1.16 -12.56
C VAL A 300 -19.16 1.19 -11.17
N LEU A 301 -19.06 0.09 -10.43
CA LEU A 301 -19.52 0.03 -9.05
C LEU A 301 -18.78 1.04 -8.16
N SER A 302 -17.45 1.11 -8.28
CA SER A 302 -16.61 2.06 -7.55
C SER A 302 -17.01 3.51 -7.83
N VAL A 303 -17.26 3.88 -9.09
CA VAL A 303 -17.75 5.22 -9.46
C VAL A 303 -19.07 5.51 -8.76
N ASN A 304 -20.06 4.60 -8.84
CA ASN A 304 -21.37 4.81 -8.22
C ASN A 304 -21.26 4.98 -6.69
N VAL A 305 -20.45 4.15 -6.04
CA VAL A 305 -20.24 4.19 -4.59
C VAL A 305 -19.56 5.50 -4.17
N ASN A 306 -18.52 5.93 -4.91
CA ASN A 306 -17.85 7.21 -4.64
C ASN A 306 -18.79 8.41 -4.87
N MET A 307 -19.66 8.37 -5.88
CA MET A 307 -20.66 9.43 -6.10
C MET A 307 -21.69 9.50 -4.96
N ARG A 308 -22.13 8.36 -4.42
CA ARG A 308 -23.01 8.31 -3.24
C ARG A 308 -22.29 8.85 -2.00
N ALA A 309 -21.06 8.40 -1.76
CA ALA A 309 -20.22 8.90 -0.66
C ALA A 309 -20.03 10.43 -0.74
N TRP A 310 -19.75 10.95 -1.93
CA TRP A 310 -19.65 12.39 -2.15
C TRP A 310 -20.93 13.15 -1.78
N LYS A 311 -22.09 12.65 -2.19
CA LYS A 311 -23.40 13.26 -1.81
C LYS A 311 -23.59 13.28 -0.29
N THR A 312 -23.13 12.23 0.41
CA THR A 312 -23.22 12.14 1.88
C THR A 312 -22.29 13.13 2.59
N ILE A 313 -21.07 13.33 2.11
CA ILE A 313 -20.12 14.23 2.77
C ILE A 313 -20.22 15.69 2.34
N LYS A 314 -20.76 15.97 1.14
CA LYS A 314 -20.85 17.33 0.59
C LYS A 314 -21.42 18.36 1.57
N PRO A 315 -22.51 18.10 2.31
CA PRO A 315 -23.04 19.05 3.30
C PRO A 315 -22.09 19.29 4.48
N ALA A 316 -21.30 18.27 4.82
CA ALA A 316 -20.37 18.29 5.96
C ALA A 316 -18.99 18.86 5.64
N ILE A 317 -18.68 19.21 4.39
CA ILE A 317 -17.34 19.72 4.00
C ILE A 317 -17.04 21.10 4.58
N LYS A 318 -18.04 21.92 4.87
CA LYS A 318 -17.83 23.25 5.45
C LYS A 318 -17.11 23.18 6.80
N ARG A 319 -16.11 24.05 7.00
CA ARG A 319 -15.42 24.15 8.28
C ARG A 319 -16.42 24.42 9.41
N GLY A 320 -16.26 23.71 10.53
CA GLY A 320 -17.14 23.85 11.69
C GLY A 320 -18.45 23.07 11.61
N SER A 321 -18.79 22.46 10.46
CA SER A 321 -19.94 21.53 10.41
C SER A 321 -19.68 20.33 11.32
N PRO A 322 -20.65 19.91 12.13
CA PRO A 322 -20.49 18.74 12.98
C PRO A 322 -20.33 17.46 12.12
N ILE A 323 -19.55 16.53 12.63
CA ILE A 323 -19.40 15.20 12.03
C ILE A 323 -20.37 14.28 12.76
N ALA A 324 -21.34 13.74 12.03
CA ALA A 324 -22.47 13.01 12.62
C ALA A 324 -22.03 11.71 13.29
N ASP A 325 -21.16 10.94 12.62
CA ASP A 325 -20.75 9.62 13.08
C ASP A 325 -19.37 9.21 12.56
N ASN A 326 -18.96 8.00 12.90
CA ASN A 326 -17.69 7.42 12.49
C ASN A 326 -17.61 7.12 10.99
N LYS A 327 -18.73 6.72 10.35
CA LYS A 327 -18.80 6.46 8.90
C LYS A 327 -18.58 7.75 8.14
N GLN A 328 -19.21 8.86 8.57
CA GLN A 328 -19.01 10.18 7.98
C GLN A 328 -17.56 10.67 8.15
N TRP A 329 -16.96 10.47 9.35
CA TRP A 329 -15.56 10.81 9.58
C TRP A 329 -14.64 10.05 8.60
N MET A 330 -14.87 8.76 8.42
CA MET A 330 -14.09 7.91 7.50
C MET A 330 -14.25 8.34 6.04
N LEU A 331 -15.48 8.68 5.61
CA LEU A 331 -15.72 9.20 4.27
C LEU A 331 -15.06 10.56 4.04
N LEU A 332 -15.03 11.44 5.05
CA LEU A 332 -14.32 12.72 4.98
C LEU A 332 -12.80 12.50 4.90
N TYR A 333 -12.27 11.52 5.60
CA TYR A 333 -10.86 11.11 5.48
C TYR A 333 -10.55 10.60 4.05
N ALA A 334 -11.42 9.76 3.48
CA ALA A 334 -11.29 9.33 2.09
C ALA A 334 -11.36 10.50 1.10
N GLY A 335 -12.26 11.45 1.33
CA GLY A 335 -12.36 12.70 0.56
C GLY A 335 -11.09 13.55 0.65
N ALA A 336 -10.48 13.63 1.84
CA ALA A 336 -9.18 14.28 2.03
C ALA A 336 -8.06 13.56 1.26
N ALA A 337 -8.09 12.23 1.21
CA ALA A 337 -7.13 11.45 0.43
C ALA A 337 -7.27 11.72 -1.08
N VAL A 338 -8.50 11.81 -1.60
CA VAL A 338 -8.74 12.19 -3.02
C VAL A 338 -8.19 13.59 -3.29
N LEU A 339 -8.48 14.57 -2.42
CA LEU A 339 -7.94 15.93 -2.54
C LEU A 339 -6.40 15.91 -2.54
N ALA A 340 -5.80 15.16 -1.63
CA ALA A 340 -4.35 15.02 -1.52
C ALA A 340 -3.73 14.38 -2.77
N ILE A 341 -4.36 13.36 -3.34
CA ILE A 341 -3.95 12.74 -4.61
C ILE A 341 -3.99 13.78 -5.76
N VAL A 342 -5.07 14.54 -5.85
CA VAL A 342 -5.23 15.56 -6.89
C VAL A 342 -4.14 16.62 -6.77
N ILE A 343 -3.92 17.17 -5.58
CA ILE A 343 -2.87 18.18 -5.33
C ILE A 343 -1.49 17.61 -5.67
N ASN A 344 -1.19 16.40 -5.18
CA ASN A 344 0.11 15.77 -5.43
C ASN A 344 0.32 15.49 -6.92
N ALA A 345 -0.71 15.00 -7.64
CA ALA A 345 -0.63 14.74 -9.06
C ALA A 345 -0.49 16.02 -9.91
N MET A 346 -1.14 17.11 -9.49
CA MET A 346 -1.01 18.43 -10.17
C MET A 346 0.40 18.98 -10.07
N LEU A 347 1.06 18.78 -8.93
CA LEU A 347 2.38 19.33 -8.63
C LEU A 347 3.52 18.36 -8.95
N SER A 348 3.21 17.10 -9.32
CA SER A 348 4.24 16.09 -9.58
C SER A 348 4.93 16.30 -10.92
N PRO A 349 6.26 16.21 -10.96
CA PRO A 349 7.03 16.27 -12.21
C PRO A 349 6.89 14.99 -13.05
N ILE A 350 6.30 13.93 -12.49
CA ILE A 350 6.14 12.64 -13.16
C ILE A 350 4.69 12.21 -13.25
N THR A 351 4.37 11.43 -14.27
CA THR A 351 3.07 10.78 -14.40
C THR A 351 2.96 9.63 -13.40
N PHE A 352 1.95 9.67 -12.54
CA PHE A 352 1.74 8.62 -11.55
C PHE A 352 1.46 7.26 -12.18
N SER A 353 2.09 6.26 -11.60
CA SER A 353 1.75 4.85 -11.74
C SER A 353 1.05 4.37 -10.45
N TYR A 354 0.52 3.14 -10.46
CA TYR A 354 -0.24 2.62 -9.33
C TYR A 354 0.58 2.54 -8.03
N TRP A 355 1.88 2.23 -8.11
CA TRP A 355 2.76 2.15 -6.94
C TRP A 355 2.97 3.48 -6.24
N HIS A 356 2.88 4.61 -6.94
CA HIS A 356 2.93 5.94 -6.31
C HIS A 356 1.75 6.21 -5.38
N LEU A 357 0.62 5.54 -5.61
CA LEU A 357 -0.63 5.76 -4.89
C LEU A 357 -1.01 4.62 -3.95
N ILE A 358 -0.14 3.60 -3.78
CA ILE A 358 -0.42 2.42 -2.94
C ILE A 358 -0.82 2.78 -1.51
N LEU A 359 -0.25 3.85 -0.97
CA LEU A 359 -0.60 4.35 0.36
C LEU A 359 -2.07 4.76 0.49
N THR A 360 -2.76 5.04 -0.63
CA THR A 360 -4.17 5.43 -0.63
C THR A 360 -5.13 4.25 -0.83
N PHE A 361 -4.61 3.08 -1.14
CA PHE A 361 -5.40 1.88 -1.40
C PHE A 361 -6.41 1.56 -0.30
N PRO A 362 -6.04 1.51 1.00
CA PRO A 362 -7.01 1.23 2.05
C PRO A 362 -8.11 2.29 2.13
N PHE A 363 -7.81 3.54 1.83
CA PHE A 363 -8.76 4.66 1.94
C PHE A 363 -9.79 4.64 0.80
N ALA A 364 -9.40 4.15 -0.37
CA ALA A 364 -10.28 3.99 -1.52
C ALA A 364 -11.35 2.90 -1.30
N LEU A 365 -11.16 2.01 -0.33
CA LEU A 365 -12.14 1.00 0.07
C LEU A 365 -13.26 1.56 0.97
N PHE A 366 -13.06 2.70 1.65
CA PHE A 366 -14.02 3.22 2.64
C PHE A 366 -15.40 3.52 2.05
N PRO A 367 -15.53 4.17 0.89
CA PRO A 367 -16.84 4.32 0.26
C PRO A 367 -17.55 2.98 -0.02
N LEU A 368 -16.78 1.97 -0.41
CA LEU A 368 -17.30 0.63 -0.67
C LEU A 368 -17.81 -0.04 0.62
N LEU A 369 -17.08 0.09 1.74
CA LEU A 369 -17.48 -0.47 3.02
C LEU A 369 -18.76 0.18 3.56
N VAL A 370 -18.93 1.50 3.40
CA VAL A 370 -20.16 2.19 3.77
C VAL A 370 -21.36 1.71 2.94
N ALA A 371 -21.14 1.51 1.65
CA ALA A 371 -22.20 0.93 0.78
C ALA A 371 -22.49 -0.54 1.12
N ALA A 372 -21.47 -1.30 1.48
CA ALA A 372 -21.57 -2.69 1.89
C ALA A 372 -22.36 -2.86 3.19
N GLU A 373 -22.22 -1.92 4.13
CA GLU A 373 -22.99 -1.90 5.38
C GLU A 373 -24.50 -1.73 5.07
N ALA A 374 -24.86 -0.77 4.22
CA ALA A 374 -26.24 -0.58 3.82
C ALA A 374 -26.79 -1.82 3.09
N TRP A 375 -25.99 -2.43 2.22
CA TRP A 375 -26.39 -3.66 1.54
C TRP A 375 -26.57 -4.82 2.51
N GLN A 376 -25.70 -4.95 3.50
CA GLN A 376 -25.80 -5.97 4.54
C GLN A 376 -27.06 -5.78 5.41
N GLU A 377 -27.41 -4.54 5.75
CA GLU A 377 -28.62 -4.20 6.52
C GLU A 377 -29.89 -4.53 5.72
N GLU A 378 -29.94 -4.18 4.42
CA GLU A 378 -31.10 -4.37 3.58
C GLU A 378 -31.29 -5.83 3.11
N LEU A 379 -30.19 -6.53 2.74
CA LEU A 379 -30.23 -7.84 2.08
C LEU A 379 -29.15 -8.80 2.64
N PRO A 380 -29.20 -9.17 3.93
CA PRO A 380 -28.13 -9.89 4.60
C PRO A 380 -27.75 -11.23 3.94
N ASN A 381 -28.74 -12.00 3.47
CA ASN A 381 -28.47 -13.28 2.80
C ASN A 381 -27.79 -13.12 1.44
N ARG A 382 -28.12 -12.07 0.69
CA ARG A 382 -27.48 -11.77 -0.60
C ARG A 382 -26.07 -11.24 -0.37
N PHE A 383 -25.86 -10.44 0.68
CA PHE A 383 -24.57 -9.96 1.09
C PHE A 383 -23.61 -11.12 1.38
N ILE A 384 -24.03 -12.10 2.19
CA ILE A 384 -23.21 -13.26 2.53
C ILE A 384 -22.87 -14.10 1.30
N LYS A 385 -23.83 -14.34 0.41
CA LYS A 385 -23.56 -15.04 -0.85
C LYS A 385 -22.56 -14.28 -1.73
N GLY A 386 -22.72 -12.96 -1.86
CA GLY A 386 -21.79 -12.11 -2.58
C GLY A 386 -20.38 -12.13 -2.00
N MET A 387 -20.26 -12.05 -0.68
CA MET A 387 -18.99 -12.16 0.02
C MET A 387 -18.32 -13.53 -0.25
N GLY A 388 -19.09 -14.62 -0.23
CA GLY A 388 -18.59 -15.95 -0.58
C GLY A 388 -18.05 -16.02 -2.02
N VAL A 389 -18.77 -15.45 -2.98
CA VAL A 389 -18.34 -15.38 -4.39
C VAL A 389 -17.03 -14.58 -4.52
N ILE A 390 -16.93 -13.42 -3.87
CA ILE A 390 -15.70 -12.59 -3.88
C ILE A 390 -14.54 -13.36 -3.26
N THR A 391 -14.76 -14.08 -2.17
CA THR A 391 -13.71 -14.89 -1.51
C THR A 391 -13.19 -15.98 -2.44
N VAL A 392 -14.08 -16.76 -3.03
CA VAL A 392 -13.69 -17.83 -3.98
C VAL A 392 -12.97 -17.24 -5.18
N PHE A 393 -13.44 -16.12 -5.70
CA PHE A 393 -12.79 -15.44 -6.82
C PHE A 393 -11.37 -14.99 -6.49
N PHE A 394 -11.14 -14.33 -5.34
CA PHE A 394 -9.80 -13.92 -4.93
C PHE A 394 -8.87 -15.10 -4.66
N ILE A 395 -9.38 -16.19 -4.06
CA ILE A 395 -8.59 -17.40 -3.87
C ILE A 395 -8.18 -17.97 -5.22
N ALA A 396 -9.10 -18.09 -6.18
CA ALA A 396 -8.81 -18.61 -7.51
C ALA A 396 -7.78 -17.74 -8.26
N VAL A 397 -7.95 -16.42 -8.23
CA VAL A 397 -7.01 -15.48 -8.88
C VAL A 397 -5.62 -15.59 -8.26
N ASN A 398 -5.52 -15.63 -6.92
CA ASN A 398 -4.23 -15.75 -6.24
C ASN A 398 -3.57 -17.11 -6.52
N LEU A 399 -4.32 -18.20 -6.52
CA LEU A 399 -3.77 -19.52 -6.85
C LEU A 399 -3.16 -19.54 -8.26
N VAL A 400 -3.89 -19.00 -9.25
CA VAL A 400 -3.42 -18.93 -10.63
C VAL A 400 -2.23 -18.00 -10.75
N ALA A 401 -2.31 -16.77 -10.26
CA ALA A 401 -1.27 -15.76 -10.44
C ALA A 401 0.00 -16.06 -9.62
N ALA A 402 -0.12 -16.62 -8.42
CA ALA A 402 1.04 -16.96 -7.59
C ALA A 402 1.77 -18.21 -8.10
N HIS A 403 1.12 -19.05 -8.90
CA HIS A 403 1.73 -20.23 -9.50
C HIS A 403 2.34 -19.94 -10.88
N ASP A 404 1.69 -19.11 -11.70
CA ASP A 404 2.00 -19.05 -13.13
C ASP A 404 1.80 -17.63 -13.69
N SER A 405 2.74 -16.75 -13.42
CA SER A 405 2.77 -15.42 -14.04
C SER A 405 4.00 -15.26 -14.93
N ASP A 406 3.77 -15.00 -16.22
CA ASP A 406 4.85 -14.81 -17.20
C ASP A 406 5.54 -13.45 -17.06
N LYS A 407 4.82 -12.43 -16.64
CA LYS A 407 5.32 -11.06 -16.67
C LYS A 407 6.57 -10.84 -15.82
N TYR A 408 6.67 -11.55 -14.71
CA TYR A 408 7.76 -11.38 -13.76
C TYR A 408 8.66 -12.61 -13.65
N SER A 409 8.58 -13.51 -14.63
CA SER A 409 9.43 -14.71 -14.70
C SER A 409 9.48 -15.50 -13.40
N TYR A 410 8.32 -15.72 -12.78
CA TYR A 410 8.18 -16.43 -11.49
C TYR A 410 8.71 -17.87 -11.48
N LYS A 411 9.54 -18.21 -12.45
CA LYS A 411 10.19 -19.52 -12.60
C LYS A 411 11.51 -19.61 -11.85
N VAL A 412 12.06 -18.48 -11.38
CA VAL A 412 13.33 -18.43 -10.67
C VAL A 412 13.10 -18.15 -9.20
N ASP A 413 13.68 -18.97 -8.34
CA ASP A 413 13.59 -18.84 -6.89
C ASP A 413 14.21 -17.53 -6.40
N TYR A 414 13.53 -16.86 -5.45
CA TYR A 414 13.97 -15.58 -4.92
C TYR A 414 15.37 -15.67 -4.27
N VAL A 415 15.64 -16.73 -3.50
CA VAL A 415 16.93 -16.91 -2.82
C VAL A 415 18.04 -17.09 -3.84
N GLU A 416 17.80 -17.85 -4.91
CA GLU A 416 18.75 -18.04 -6.00
C GLU A 416 19.09 -16.71 -6.68
N GLN A 417 18.08 -15.88 -6.99
CA GLN A 417 18.28 -14.55 -7.60
C GLN A 417 19.10 -13.63 -6.69
N VAL A 418 18.77 -13.56 -5.39
CA VAL A 418 19.51 -12.73 -4.43
C VAL A 418 20.94 -13.22 -4.28
N THR A 419 21.15 -14.53 -4.15
CA THR A 419 22.48 -15.12 -4.01
C THR A 419 23.33 -14.82 -5.23
N HIS A 420 22.78 -15.00 -6.43
CA HIS A 420 23.48 -14.68 -7.68
C HIS A 420 23.88 -13.19 -7.73
N TYR A 421 22.95 -12.29 -7.41
CA TYR A 421 23.21 -10.84 -7.39
C TYR A 421 24.31 -10.46 -6.38
N LEU A 422 24.26 -11.04 -5.16
CA LEU A 422 25.27 -10.76 -4.13
C LEU A 422 26.66 -11.27 -4.55
N ASN A 423 26.73 -12.41 -5.23
CA ASN A 423 27.98 -12.96 -5.76
C ASN A 423 28.58 -12.03 -6.84
N GLU A 424 27.76 -11.59 -7.78
CA GLU A 424 28.19 -10.68 -8.84
C GLU A 424 28.72 -9.36 -8.30
N LYS A 425 28.14 -8.86 -7.20
CA LYS A 425 28.51 -7.59 -6.57
C LYS A 425 29.61 -7.70 -5.50
N GLY A 426 30.02 -8.90 -5.14
CA GLY A 426 30.99 -9.10 -4.06
C GLY A 426 30.44 -8.67 -2.69
N LEU A 427 29.14 -8.77 -2.48
CA LEU A 427 28.45 -8.32 -1.26
C LEU A 427 28.22 -9.47 -0.26
N GLN A 428 28.93 -10.56 -0.39
CA GLN A 428 28.88 -11.65 0.57
C GLN A 428 29.51 -11.25 1.89
N ARG A 429 29.12 -11.92 2.97
CA ARG A 429 29.75 -11.80 4.26
C ARG A 429 31.19 -12.30 4.17
N GLU A 430 32.17 -11.47 4.53
CA GLU A 430 33.54 -11.93 4.72
C GLU A 430 33.54 -13.02 5.82
N GLN A 431 34.07 -14.19 5.52
CA GLN A 431 34.11 -15.35 6.43
C GLN A 431 35.08 -15.12 7.57
#